data_f5122e2e591a9132d7fc6a8d9bbb4abc
#
_entry.id   f5122e2e591a9132d7fc6a8d9bbb4abc
#
_cell.length_a   1.000
_cell.length_b   1.000
_cell.length_c   1.000
_cell.angle_alpha   90.00
_cell.angle_beta   90.00
_cell.angle_gamma   90.00
#
_symmetry.space_group_name_H-M   'P 1'
#
loop_
_entity.id
_entity.type
_entity.pdbx_description
1 polymer ?
#
loop_
_entity_poly.entity_id
_entity_poly.type
_entity_poly.pdbx_seq_one_letter_code
_entity_poly.pdbx_strand_id
1 'polypeptide(L)'
;TATIALQEQYMNKDIPALQEILPFEFSAVLLKGRGNYLGMRRFHDYILEQAVDEEFVDWVNGTMTGDISELDFVPPLDVWMEINSDSDDCMRNRCPNFGSCFYFDAKRQAEKADLIVVNHALLLADAASKGSILPPYQYLIVDEAHHLPDVATDAFSLSISNRGVKRMLARAAKKVNAPAHLLNEIELAAGQFFFHLNMQAKQPRMRLHEPVEGTEDFHTALEELRHWLEECDFSHILDVEMAREKAQLKAKSIISTVSSYTKCLALLGDPSQDYVTWLERTERSDVKLEVVSAPLDPSSYIADFVMAKPSLISSVWMSATLATAGDDPFNFFKKSIGADRYVVQRQVASPFDFENQALLYLPRDFPEPNHPDFLPYAMEEIERLIELSEGRAFVLFTSKYALSIAYEELSQRLPYECRRQGEMPRQRLIEWFKSTPHAVLFGTASFWEGVSIDGNQLSCVIIDRIPFQVPDDPVYEARCQQMQEDPERSWFNDLALPYATMRLKQGVGRLIRTKRDRGIVAILDNRLTKKYYGRKILECLPPMRIIRALPTPASGVMQDFLDLGMDYNA
;
A
#
# COMPACT_ATOMS: atom_id res chain seq x y z
N THR A 1 9.01 5.21 6.18
CA THR A 1 8.20 4.08 6.63
C THR A 1 7.05 3.78 5.68
N ALA A 2 6.34 2.65 5.81
CA ALA A 2 5.36 2.23 4.80
C ALA A 2 4.02 2.99 4.85
N THR A 3 3.50 3.30 6.04
CA THR A 3 2.12 3.81 6.22
C THR A 3 2.04 5.09 7.03
N ILE A 4 0.92 5.83 6.89
CA ILE A 4 0.64 7.03 7.69
C ILE A 4 0.54 6.68 9.20
N ALA A 5 -0.08 5.56 9.54
CA ALA A 5 -0.18 5.13 10.94
C ALA A 5 1.19 4.88 11.60
N LEU A 6 2.15 4.31 10.85
CA LEU A 6 3.52 4.16 11.33
C LEU A 6 4.24 5.51 11.44
N GLN A 7 3.98 6.46 10.54
CA GLN A 7 4.50 7.82 10.67
C GLN A 7 4.06 8.48 11.97
N GLU A 8 2.78 8.36 12.30
CA GLU A 8 2.20 8.89 13.55
C GLU A 8 2.77 8.19 14.79
N GLN A 9 2.97 6.87 14.73
CA GLN A 9 3.64 6.13 15.80
C GLN A 9 5.06 6.66 16.03
N TYR A 10 5.85 6.83 14.98
CA TYR A 10 7.20 7.41 15.10
C TYR A 10 7.18 8.78 15.76
N MET A 11 6.29 9.68 15.30
CA MET A 11 6.23 11.04 15.82
C MET A 11 5.73 11.13 17.26
N ASN A 12 4.76 10.29 17.62
CA ASN A 12 4.08 10.40 18.92
C ASN A 12 4.70 9.51 20.02
N LYS A 13 5.49 8.49 19.65
CA LYS A 13 6.01 7.51 20.62
C LYS A 13 7.51 7.29 20.48
N ASP A 14 7.99 6.89 19.30
CA ASP A 14 9.34 6.34 19.17
C ASP A 14 10.39 7.45 19.15
N ILE A 15 10.15 8.57 18.47
CA ILE A 15 11.06 9.72 18.44
C ILE A 15 11.15 10.42 19.80
N PRO A 16 10.05 10.72 20.52
CA PRO A 16 10.13 11.22 21.89
C PRO A 16 10.94 10.33 22.83
N ALA A 17 10.76 9.00 22.75
CA ALA A 17 11.57 8.06 23.54
C ALA A 17 13.05 8.11 23.16
N LEU A 18 13.39 8.28 21.89
CA LEU A 18 14.78 8.45 21.45
C LEU A 18 15.39 9.77 21.94
N GLN A 19 14.62 10.86 21.93
CA GLN A 19 15.07 12.17 22.43
C GLN A 19 15.39 12.14 23.94
N GLU A 20 14.71 11.29 24.70
CA GLU A 20 15.01 11.08 26.13
C GLU A 20 16.30 10.27 26.38
N ILE A 21 16.64 9.36 25.48
CA ILE A 21 17.75 8.41 25.66
C ILE A 21 19.07 8.96 25.06
N LEU A 22 18.98 9.72 23.97
CA LEU A 22 20.16 10.18 23.25
C LEU A 22 20.83 11.36 23.98
N PRO A 23 22.18 11.44 23.99
CA PRO A 23 22.93 12.48 24.70
C PRO A 23 22.97 13.83 23.94
N PHE A 24 22.18 13.99 22.89
CA PHE A 24 22.11 15.21 22.07
C PHE A 24 20.65 15.50 21.67
N GLU A 25 20.35 16.77 21.51
CA GLU A 25 19.04 17.20 21.01
C GLU A 25 19.00 17.12 19.48
N PHE A 26 17.84 16.75 18.95
CA PHE A 26 17.54 16.79 17.50
C PHE A 26 16.08 17.13 17.28
N SER A 27 15.82 17.78 16.16
CA SER A 27 14.48 18.12 15.71
C SER A 27 13.96 17.08 14.73
N ALA A 28 12.66 16.72 14.85
CA ALA A 28 12.00 15.80 13.93
C ALA A 28 10.70 16.39 13.40
N VAL A 29 10.44 16.19 12.12
CA VAL A 29 9.24 16.69 11.45
C VAL A 29 8.62 15.60 10.58
N LEU A 30 7.30 15.52 10.62
CA LEU A 30 6.50 14.71 9.70
C LEU A 30 6.16 15.50 8.45
N LEU A 31 6.51 14.96 7.28
CA LEU A 31 6.09 15.51 6.01
C LEU A 31 5.23 14.48 5.25
N LYS A 32 4.00 14.85 4.95
CA LYS A 32 3.06 14.04 4.17
C LYS A 32 2.99 14.52 2.71
N GLY A 33 2.42 13.71 1.84
CA GLY A 33 2.09 14.11 0.49
C GLY A 33 1.17 15.32 0.47
N ARG A 34 1.36 16.20 -0.50
CA ARG A 34 0.69 17.50 -0.60
C ARG A 34 -0.83 17.43 -0.47
N GLY A 35 -1.46 16.42 -1.08
CA GLY A 35 -2.91 16.21 -1.03
C GLY A 35 -3.48 15.91 0.37
N ASN A 36 -2.63 15.71 1.38
CA ASN A 36 -3.08 15.56 2.77
C ASN A 36 -3.27 16.90 3.49
N TYR A 37 -2.85 18.02 2.88
CA TYR A 37 -2.95 19.35 3.48
C TYR A 37 -4.05 20.18 2.83
N LEU A 38 -4.74 20.95 3.63
CA LEU A 38 -5.72 21.94 3.17
C LEU A 38 -5.05 23.01 2.30
N GLY A 39 -5.65 23.32 1.17
CA GLY A 39 -5.26 24.43 0.29
C GLY A 39 -6.08 25.67 0.59
N MET A 40 -5.61 26.58 1.46
CA MET A 40 -6.39 27.75 1.92
C MET A 40 -7.01 28.56 0.78
N ARG A 41 -6.28 28.81 -0.30
CA ARG A 41 -6.83 29.53 -1.46
C ARG A 41 -7.96 28.73 -2.11
N ARG A 42 -7.79 27.43 -2.32
CA ARG A 42 -8.79 26.55 -2.92
C ARG A 42 -10.03 26.45 -2.03
N PHE A 43 -9.84 26.37 -0.74
CA PHE A 43 -10.95 26.42 0.22
C PHE A 43 -11.72 27.73 0.12
N HIS A 44 -11.03 28.88 0.10
CA HIS A 44 -11.69 30.19 -0.08
C HIS A 44 -12.44 30.27 -1.42
N ASP A 45 -11.83 29.79 -2.52
CA ASP A 45 -12.50 29.75 -3.82
C ASP A 45 -13.75 28.84 -3.77
N TYR A 46 -13.67 27.70 -3.05
CA TYR A 46 -14.75 26.72 -2.96
C TYR A 46 -15.97 27.26 -2.19
N ILE A 47 -15.76 27.88 -1.02
CA ILE A 47 -16.85 28.41 -0.18
C ILE A 47 -17.59 29.60 -0.82
N LEU A 48 -17.03 30.24 -1.85
CA LEU A 48 -17.73 31.27 -2.63
C LEU A 48 -18.77 30.67 -3.58
N GLU A 49 -18.60 29.42 -3.98
CA GLU A 49 -19.46 28.75 -4.96
C GLU A 49 -20.37 27.68 -4.33
N GLN A 50 -19.98 27.13 -3.17
CA GLN A 50 -20.62 25.97 -2.56
C GLN A 50 -20.73 26.11 -1.04
N ALA A 51 -21.81 25.58 -0.47
CA ALA A 51 -21.96 25.46 0.98
C ALA A 51 -21.07 24.35 1.52
N VAL A 52 -20.48 24.58 2.69
CA VAL A 52 -19.64 23.64 3.45
C VAL A 52 -20.25 23.46 4.83
N ASP A 53 -20.16 22.26 5.39
CA ASP A 53 -20.63 21.95 6.72
C ASP A 53 -19.93 22.83 7.78
N GLU A 54 -20.69 23.31 8.77
CA GLU A 54 -20.15 24.18 9.83
C GLU A 54 -18.97 23.53 10.57
N GLU A 55 -19.06 22.24 10.87
CA GLU A 55 -18.01 21.47 11.53
C GLU A 55 -16.68 21.52 10.74
N PHE A 56 -16.76 21.50 9.41
CA PHE A 56 -15.57 21.62 8.55
C PHE A 56 -14.98 23.04 8.60
N VAL A 57 -15.84 24.06 8.61
CA VAL A 57 -15.40 25.47 8.73
C VAL A 57 -14.73 25.72 10.08
N ASP A 58 -15.29 25.17 11.15
CA ASP A 58 -14.72 25.27 12.50
C ASP A 58 -13.34 24.62 12.58
N TRP A 59 -13.17 23.44 11.97
CA TRP A 59 -11.85 22.81 11.86
C TRP A 59 -10.85 23.68 11.08
N VAL A 60 -11.24 24.24 9.93
CA VAL A 60 -10.36 25.11 9.12
C VAL A 60 -9.91 26.34 9.93
N ASN A 61 -10.75 26.88 10.78
CA ASN A 61 -10.42 28.03 11.64
C ASN A 61 -9.53 27.66 12.83
N GLY A 62 -9.56 26.40 13.26
CA GLY A 62 -8.84 25.90 14.45
C GLY A 62 -7.56 25.13 14.13
N THR A 63 -7.40 24.57 12.93
CA THR A 63 -6.24 23.74 12.60
C THR A 63 -4.94 24.53 12.55
N MET A 64 -3.89 23.93 13.09
CA MET A 64 -2.53 24.48 13.05
C MET A 64 -1.70 23.89 11.91
N THR A 65 -2.02 22.68 11.44
CA THR A 65 -1.24 21.96 10.42
C THR A 65 -2.01 21.81 9.10
N GLY A 66 -3.33 21.93 9.12
CA GLY A 66 -4.20 21.71 7.96
C GLY A 66 -4.17 20.29 7.43
N ASP A 67 -3.73 19.32 8.22
CA ASP A 67 -3.63 17.90 7.85
C ASP A 67 -5.00 17.23 7.98
N ILE A 68 -5.46 16.56 6.94
CA ILE A 68 -6.72 15.80 6.91
C ILE A 68 -6.85 14.80 8.08
N SER A 69 -5.73 14.29 8.59
CA SER A 69 -5.75 13.33 9.71
C SER A 69 -6.17 13.95 11.05
N GLU A 70 -6.24 15.29 11.15
CA GLU A 70 -6.80 15.97 12.33
C GLU A 70 -8.33 15.97 12.38
N LEU A 71 -9.00 15.61 11.28
CA LEU A 71 -10.44 15.52 11.21
C LEU A 71 -10.97 14.29 11.96
N ASP A 72 -11.91 14.50 12.85
CA ASP A 72 -12.63 13.43 13.57
C ASP A 72 -13.66 12.70 12.67
N PHE A 73 -13.91 13.23 11.48
CA PHE A 73 -14.80 12.67 10.47
C PHE A 73 -14.08 12.50 9.12
N VAL A 74 -14.63 11.67 8.24
CA VAL A 74 -14.11 11.49 6.88
C VAL A 74 -14.85 12.45 5.95
N PRO A 75 -14.20 13.50 5.42
CA PRO A 75 -14.85 14.40 4.48
C PRO A 75 -15.18 13.65 3.18
N PRO A 76 -16.26 14.05 2.45
CA PRO A 76 -16.54 13.54 1.13
C PRO A 76 -15.30 13.70 0.23
N LEU A 77 -14.94 12.64 -0.48
CA LEU A 77 -13.69 12.62 -1.28
C LEU A 77 -13.67 13.71 -2.37
N ASP A 78 -14.80 13.95 -2.99
CA ASP A 78 -14.99 14.99 -4.01
C ASP A 78 -14.77 16.41 -3.43
N VAL A 79 -15.30 16.69 -2.25
CA VAL A 79 -15.06 17.95 -1.53
C VAL A 79 -13.57 18.10 -1.21
N TRP A 80 -12.96 17.07 -0.60
CA TRP A 80 -11.53 17.14 -0.24
C TRP A 80 -10.63 17.35 -1.46
N MET A 81 -10.91 16.70 -2.58
CA MET A 81 -10.15 16.88 -3.83
C MET A 81 -10.26 18.31 -4.41
N GLU A 82 -11.34 19.03 -4.15
CA GLU A 82 -11.49 20.43 -4.58
C GLU A 82 -10.75 21.42 -3.69
N ILE A 83 -10.58 21.12 -2.41
CA ILE A 83 -10.03 22.07 -1.41
C ILE A 83 -8.63 21.73 -0.91
N ASN A 84 -8.13 20.50 -1.12
CA ASN A 84 -6.78 20.12 -0.71
C ASN A 84 -5.70 20.93 -1.44
N SER A 85 -4.47 20.91 -0.94
CA SER A 85 -3.33 21.50 -1.62
C SER A 85 -2.96 20.66 -2.85
N ASP A 86 -2.97 21.28 -4.02
CA ASP A 86 -2.69 20.66 -5.30
C ASP A 86 -1.46 21.33 -5.97
N SER A 87 -0.58 20.51 -6.55
CA SER A 87 0.60 21.02 -7.29
C SER A 87 0.22 21.81 -8.53
N ASP A 88 -0.82 21.35 -9.21
CA ASP A 88 -1.29 21.85 -10.49
C ASP A 88 -1.96 23.21 -10.40
N ASP A 89 -2.49 23.55 -9.21
CA ASP A 89 -3.15 24.82 -8.93
C ASP A 89 -2.31 25.74 -8.04
N CYS A 90 -1.06 25.37 -7.76
CA CYS A 90 -0.23 26.09 -6.82
C CYS A 90 0.53 27.25 -7.47
N MET A 91 0.24 28.47 -7.02
CA MET A 91 0.92 29.69 -7.42
C MET A 91 2.25 29.94 -6.70
N ARG A 92 2.66 29.03 -5.78
CA ARG A 92 3.86 29.15 -4.96
C ARG A 92 3.93 30.52 -4.24
N ASN A 93 5.08 31.21 -4.29
CA ASN A 93 5.32 32.52 -3.65
C ASN A 93 4.41 33.66 -4.13
N ARG A 94 3.67 33.48 -5.22
CA ARG A 94 2.68 34.45 -5.73
C ARG A 94 1.27 34.20 -5.21
N CYS A 95 1.06 33.11 -4.46
CA CYS A 95 -0.23 32.83 -3.84
C CYS A 95 -0.52 33.84 -2.72
N PRO A 96 -1.71 34.48 -2.68
CA PRO A 96 -2.05 35.40 -1.60
C PRO A 96 -2.00 34.73 -0.20
N ASN A 97 -2.24 33.42 -0.15
CA ASN A 97 -2.17 32.62 1.08
C ASN A 97 -0.82 31.90 1.27
N PHE A 98 0.26 32.31 0.58
CA PHE A 98 1.55 31.61 0.66
C PHE A 98 2.15 31.64 2.07
N GLY A 99 1.98 32.73 2.79
CA GLY A 99 2.46 32.90 4.17
C GLY A 99 1.76 31.98 5.18
N SER A 100 0.48 31.66 4.93
CA SER A 100 -0.38 30.79 5.75
C SER A 100 -0.64 29.43 5.10
N CYS A 101 0.18 29.02 4.13
CA CYS A 101 0.00 27.76 3.42
C CYS A 101 0.54 26.59 4.25
N PHE A 102 -0.30 25.73 4.72
CA PHE A 102 0.04 24.57 5.56
C PHE A 102 1.09 23.65 4.93
N TYR A 103 0.94 23.32 3.65
CA TYR A 103 1.95 22.51 2.95
C TYR A 103 3.32 23.16 2.89
N PHE A 104 3.40 24.47 2.55
CA PHE A 104 4.68 25.16 2.51
C PHE A 104 5.24 25.43 3.90
N ASP A 105 4.39 25.51 4.91
CA ASP A 105 4.85 25.60 6.29
C ASP A 105 5.49 24.28 6.74
N ALA A 106 4.82 23.14 6.51
CA ALA A 106 5.39 21.81 6.74
C ALA A 106 6.72 21.62 5.98
N LYS A 107 6.81 22.08 4.73
CA LYS A 107 8.05 22.02 3.95
C LYS A 107 9.16 22.88 4.53
N ARG A 108 8.86 24.12 4.96
CA ARG A 108 9.83 24.99 5.64
C ARG A 108 10.33 24.44 6.97
N GLN A 109 9.46 23.76 7.72
CA GLN A 109 9.84 23.06 8.94
C GLN A 109 10.75 21.85 8.62
N ALA A 110 10.42 21.08 7.58
CA ALA A 110 11.24 19.97 7.12
C ALA A 110 12.64 20.39 6.64
N GLU A 111 12.77 21.59 6.00
CA GLU A 111 14.06 22.14 5.58
C GLU A 111 15.01 22.46 6.75
N LYS A 112 14.46 22.65 7.96
CA LYS A 112 15.22 23.01 9.17
C LYS A 112 15.42 21.83 10.11
N ALA A 113 14.71 20.73 9.91
CA ALA A 113 14.72 19.58 10.79
C ALA A 113 15.96 18.70 10.56
N ASP A 114 16.45 18.10 11.63
CA ASP A 114 17.51 17.10 11.58
C ASP A 114 17.00 15.74 11.07
N LEU A 115 15.75 15.41 11.35
CA LEU A 115 15.07 14.18 10.93
C LEU A 115 13.73 14.50 10.26
N ILE A 116 13.53 13.96 9.06
CA ILE A 116 12.26 14.07 8.32
C ILE A 116 11.63 12.69 8.21
N VAL A 117 10.43 12.52 8.73
CA VAL A 117 9.65 11.28 8.61
C VAL A 117 8.72 11.38 7.41
N VAL A 118 8.86 10.45 6.46
CA VAL A 118 8.02 10.36 5.25
C VAL A 118 7.56 8.93 5.02
N ASN A 119 6.48 8.74 4.26
CA ASN A 119 6.12 7.41 3.79
C ASN A 119 6.85 7.04 2.48
N HIS A 120 6.83 5.75 2.16
CA HIS A 120 7.46 5.24 0.93
C HIS A 120 6.91 5.91 -0.33
N ALA A 121 5.60 6.16 -0.38
CA ALA A 121 4.98 6.81 -1.52
C ALA A 121 5.53 8.23 -1.77
N LEU A 122 5.74 9.02 -0.69
CA LEU A 122 6.32 10.36 -0.83
C LEU A 122 7.80 10.33 -1.21
N LEU A 123 8.58 9.38 -0.67
CA LEU A 123 9.97 9.15 -1.07
C LEU A 123 10.08 8.84 -2.57
N LEU A 124 9.21 7.95 -3.07
CA LEU A 124 9.20 7.57 -4.49
C LEU A 124 8.62 8.66 -5.39
N ALA A 125 7.65 9.43 -4.92
CA ALA A 125 7.17 10.63 -5.64
C ALA A 125 8.28 11.68 -5.76
N ASP A 126 9.11 11.87 -4.73
CA ASP A 126 10.31 12.71 -4.80
C ASP A 126 11.30 12.19 -5.84
N ALA A 127 11.55 10.87 -5.83
CA ALA A 127 12.40 10.21 -6.80
C ALA A 127 11.90 10.40 -8.24
N ALA A 128 10.61 10.14 -8.50
CA ALA A 128 9.97 10.35 -9.80
C ALA A 128 10.01 11.82 -10.26
N SER A 129 9.97 12.77 -9.30
CA SER A 129 10.04 14.22 -9.53
C SER A 129 11.48 14.75 -9.54
N LYS A 130 12.48 13.88 -9.66
CA LYS A 130 13.92 14.21 -9.67
C LYS A 130 14.38 15.01 -8.44
N GLY A 131 13.84 14.68 -7.26
CA GLY A 131 14.24 15.28 -5.99
C GLY A 131 13.68 16.68 -5.74
N SER A 132 12.53 17.03 -6.30
CA SER A 132 11.93 18.36 -6.17
C SER A 132 10.95 18.53 -4.98
N ILE A 133 10.59 17.42 -4.34
CA ILE A 133 9.58 17.42 -3.26
C ILE A 133 10.24 17.51 -1.89
N LEU A 134 11.18 16.62 -1.59
CA LEU A 134 11.86 16.58 -0.30
C LEU A 134 13.02 17.57 -0.24
N PRO A 135 13.34 18.14 0.94
CA PRO A 135 14.61 18.83 1.15
C PRO A 135 15.81 17.90 0.86
N PRO A 136 17.00 18.47 0.53
CA PRO A 136 18.19 17.64 0.35
C PRO A 136 18.53 16.86 1.61
N TYR A 137 18.83 15.57 1.48
CA TYR A 137 19.23 14.69 2.56
C TYR A 137 20.48 13.88 2.19
N GLN A 138 21.26 13.52 3.21
CA GLN A 138 22.51 12.77 3.08
C GLN A 138 22.40 11.34 3.59
N TYR A 139 21.46 11.07 4.47
CA TYR A 139 21.24 9.77 5.08
C TYR A 139 19.78 9.36 4.88
N LEU A 140 19.58 8.09 4.58
CA LEU A 140 18.25 7.53 4.36
C LEU A 140 18.08 6.27 5.22
N ILE A 141 17.00 6.21 5.98
CA ILE A 141 16.57 5.00 6.68
C ILE A 141 15.22 4.59 6.11
N VAL A 142 15.17 3.39 5.52
CA VAL A 142 13.94 2.80 4.98
C VAL A 142 13.50 1.70 5.91
N ASP A 143 12.49 1.99 6.70
CA ASP A 143 11.84 1.01 7.57
C ASP A 143 10.69 0.33 6.84
N GLU A 144 10.40 -0.94 7.21
CA GLU A 144 9.49 -1.83 6.47
C GLU A 144 9.84 -1.89 4.98
N ALA A 145 11.14 -1.97 4.70
CA ALA A 145 11.71 -1.83 3.35
C ALA A 145 11.19 -2.89 2.36
N HIS A 146 10.67 -4.01 2.85
CA HIS A 146 10.07 -5.06 2.02
C HIS A 146 8.85 -4.60 1.20
N HIS A 147 8.20 -3.48 1.59
CA HIS A 147 7.09 -2.89 0.83
C HIS A 147 7.54 -2.00 -0.32
N LEU A 148 8.77 -1.50 -0.26
CA LEU A 148 9.21 -0.48 -1.20
C LEU A 148 9.13 -0.91 -2.68
N PRO A 149 9.47 -2.16 -3.07
CA PRO A 149 9.35 -2.60 -4.45
C PRO A 149 7.92 -2.54 -5.01
N ASP A 150 6.93 -2.93 -4.20
CA ASP A 150 5.52 -2.88 -4.62
C ASP A 150 5.04 -1.43 -4.74
N VAL A 151 5.37 -0.57 -3.75
CA VAL A 151 5.06 0.86 -3.79
C VAL A 151 5.77 1.56 -4.97
N ALA A 152 6.99 1.10 -5.34
CA ALA A 152 7.70 1.63 -6.50
C ALA A 152 7.02 1.22 -7.82
N THR A 153 6.53 0.00 -7.93
CA THR A 153 5.73 -0.43 -9.08
C THR A 153 4.54 0.50 -9.28
N ASP A 154 3.80 0.82 -8.21
CA ASP A 154 2.66 1.73 -8.27
C ASP A 154 3.09 3.19 -8.59
N ALA A 155 4.15 3.68 -7.96
CA ALA A 155 4.60 5.06 -8.10
C ALA A 155 5.12 5.40 -9.51
N PHE A 156 5.68 4.41 -10.21
CA PHE A 156 6.18 4.55 -11.59
C PHE A 156 5.20 4.04 -12.65
N SER A 157 3.99 3.66 -12.25
CA SER A 157 2.93 3.28 -13.16
C SER A 157 2.33 4.48 -13.87
N LEU A 158 1.91 4.26 -15.10
CA LEU A 158 1.14 5.21 -15.90
C LEU A 158 -0.31 4.72 -15.96
N SER A 159 -1.27 5.63 -15.91
CA SER A 159 -2.67 5.23 -16.09
C SER A 159 -3.48 6.26 -16.87
N ILE A 160 -4.50 5.77 -17.56
CA ILE A 160 -5.50 6.57 -18.25
C ILE A 160 -6.88 5.99 -17.99
N SER A 161 -7.83 6.84 -17.56
CA SER A 161 -9.19 6.40 -17.29
C SER A 161 -10.22 7.30 -17.98
N ASN A 162 -11.38 6.72 -18.31
CA ASN A 162 -12.49 7.45 -18.91
C ASN A 162 -12.91 8.68 -18.09
N ARG A 163 -12.91 8.55 -16.75
CA ARG A 163 -13.20 9.68 -15.85
C ARG A 163 -12.05 10.69 -15.80
N GLY A 164 -10.80 10.22 -15.87
CA GLY A 164 -9.61 11.07 -15.91
C GLY A 164 -9.61 11.96 -17.16
N VAL A 165 -9.90 11.38 -18.31
CA VAL A 165 -10.01 12.12 -19.58
C VAL A 165 -11.10 13.18 -19.51
N LYS A 166 -12.32 12.84 -19.07
CA LYS A 166 -13.42 13.82 -18.90
C LYS A 166 -13.01 14.99 -18.01
N ARG A 167 -12.33 14.73 -16.89
CA ARG A 167 -11.83 15.80 -15.99
C ARG A 167 -10.76 16.65 -16.66
N MET A 168 -9.84 16.04 -17.39
CA MET A 168 -8.80 16.76 -18.14
C MET A 168 -9.44 17.68 -19.20
N LEU A 169 -10.41 17.21 -19.99
CA LEU A 169 -11.14 18.01 -20.96
C LEU A 169 -11.89 19.18 -20.32
N ALA A 170 -12.59 18.95 -19.22
CA ALA A 170 -13.28 20.02 -18.48
C ALA A 170 -12.28 21.09 -17.96
N ARG A 171 -11.10 20.67 -17.49
CA ARG A 171 -10.03 21.61 -17.09
C ARG A 171 -9.47 22.38 -18.28
N ALA A 172 -9.24 21.72 -19.42
CA ALA A 172 -8.75 22.37 -20.65
C ALA A 172 -9.76 23.40 -21.16
N ALA A 173 -11.05 23.09 -21.16
CA ALA A 173 -12.09 24.05 -21.55
C ALA A 173 -12.16 25.25 -20.60
N LYS A 174 -12.29 25.02 -19.28
CA LYS A 174 -12.56 26.06 -18.28
C LYS A 174 -11.36 26.92 -17.91
N LYS A 175 -10.15 26.35 -17.92
CA LYS A 175 -8.96 27.00 -17.31
C LYS A 175 -8.00 27.58 -18.34
N VAL A 176 -8.00 27.07 -19.57
CA VAL A 176 -7.11 27.54 -20.65
C VAL A 176 -7.86 27.88 -21.94
N ASN A 177 -9.20 27.80 -21.95
CA ASN A 177 -10.05 28.08 -23.10
C ASN A 177 -9.59 27.31 -24.36
N ALA A 178 -9.29 26.02 -24.20
CA ALA A 178 -8.87 25.19 -25.31
C ALA A 178 -9.96 25.14 -26.41
N PRO A 179 -9.57 25.11 -27.69
CA PRO A 179 -10.52 25.09 -28.80
C PRO A 179 -11.47 23.91 -28.73
N ALA A 180 -12.76 24.17 -28.95
CA ALA A 180 -13.81 23.14 -28.84
C ALA A 180 -13.61 21.97 -29.83
N HIS A 181 -13.03 22.21 -31.01
CA HIS A 181 -12.79 21.15 -32.00
C HIS A 181 -11.78 20.12 -31.45
N LEU A 182 -10.64 20.57 -30.83
CA LEU A 182 -9.64 19.66 -30.23
C LEU A 182 -10.26 18.83 -29.09
N LEU A 183 -11.08 19.48 -28.24
CA LEU A 183 -11.72 18.80 -27.12
C LEU A 183 -12.73 17.74 -27.61
N ASN A 184 -13.50 18.05 -28.66
CA ASN A 184 -14.47 17.13 -29.24
C ASN A 184 -13.79 15.95 -29.94
N GLU A 185 -12.67 16.16 -30.62
CA GLU A 185 -11.88 15.09 -31.23
C GLU A 185 -11.35 14.11 -30.18
N ILE A 186 -10.80 14.63 -29.07
CA ILE A 186 -10.36 13.80 -27.96
C ILE A 186 -11.55 13.04 -27.34
N GLU A 187 -12.69 13.71 -27.12
CA GLU A 187 -13.87 13.08 -26.53
C GLU A 187 -14.38 11.93 -27.41
N LEU A 188 -14.41 12.11 -28.74
CA LEU A 188 -14.81 11.09 -29.69
C LEU A 188 -13.83 9.92 -29.69
N ALA A 189 -12.54 10.18 -29.85
CA ALA A 189 -11.51 9.15 -29.90
C ALA A 189 -11.43 8.36 -28.58
N ALA A 190 -11.49 9.05 -27.43
CA ALA A 190 -11.55 8.42 -26.12
C ALA A 190 -12.82 7.57 -25.96
N GLY A 191 -13.97 8.06 -26.44
CA GLY A 191 -15.24 7.33 -26.42
C GLY A 191 -15.15 6.00 -27.17
N GLN A 192 -14.57 5.99 -28.36
CA GLN A 192 -14.33 4.79 -29.16
C GLN A 192 -13.35 3.84 -28.48
N PHE A 193 -12.21 4.35 -28.04
CA PHE A 193 -11.19 3.56 -27.33
C PHE A 193 -11.77 2.86 -26.08
N PHE A 194 -12.45 3.59 -25.19
CA PHE A 194 -13.02 2.99 -23.99
C PHE A 194 -14.21 2.07 -24.28
N PHE A 195 -14.93 2.29 -25.38
CA PHE A 195 -15.97 1.37 -25.84
C PHE A 195 -15.36 0.02 -26.23
N HIS A 196 -14.30 0.01 -27.05
CA HIS A 196 -13.60 -1.23 -27.43
C HIS A 196 -13.01 -1.96 -26.22
N LEU A 197 -12.39 -1.24 -25.28
CA LEU A 197 -11.92 -1.80 -24.01
C LEU A 197 -13.04 -2.45 -23.20
N ASN A 198 -14.19 -1.79 -23.09
CA ASN A 198 -15.32 -2.33 -22.34
C ASN A 198 -15.87 -3.61 -22.96
N MET A 199 -15.87 -3.70 -24.28
CA MET A 199 -16.29 -4.92 -25.01
C MET A 199 -15.32 -6.09 -24.79
N GLN A 200 -14.03 -5.81 -24.59
CA GLN A 200 -13.01 -6.81 -24.29
C GLN A 200 -12.99 -7.23 -22.82
N ALA A 201 -13.52 -6.41 -21.92
CA ALA A 201 -13.47 -6.59 -20.47
C ALA A 201 -14.29 -7.81 -20.00
N LYS A 202 -13.67 -8.98 -19.92
CA LYS A 202 -14.28 -10.23 -19.43
C LYS A 202 -14.22 -10.37 -17.89
N GLN A 203 -13.31 -9.65 -17.25
CA GLN A 203 -13.04 -9.71 -15.82
C GLN A 203 -12.82 -8.29 -15.27
N PRO A 204 -13.00 -8.05 -13.97
CA PRO A 204 -12.74 -6.74 -13.34
C PRO A 204 -11.31 -6.25 -13.53
N ARG A 205 -10.34 -7.15 -13.64
CA ARG A 205 -8.93 -6.88 -13.94
C ARG A 205 -8.46 -7.84 -15.01
N MET A 206 -7.94 -7.33 -16.13
CA MET A 206 -7.57 -8.14 -17.29
C MET A 206 -6.30 -7.61 -17.94
N ARG A 207 -5.30 -8.45 -18.09
CA ARG A 207 -4.06 -8.15 -18.84
C ARG A 207 -4.35 -7.90 -20.31
N LEU A 208 -3.67 -6.93 -20.90
CA LEU A 208 -3.75 -6.58 -22.30
C LEU A 208 -2.47 -7.05 -23.00
N HIS A 209 -2.61 -8.01 -23.91
CA HIS A 209 -1.47 -8.63 -24.63
C HIS A 209 -1.34 -8.10 -26.04
N GLU A 210 -2.38 -7.45 -26.56
CA GLU A 210 -2.46 -6.98 -27.93
C GLU A 210 -2.85 -5.50 -27.95
N PRO A 211 -2.47 -4.75 -29.00
CA PRO A 211 -2.91 -3.39 -29.21
C PRO A 211 -4.45 -3.29 -29.21
N VAL A 212 -4.97 -2.20 -28.65
CA VAL A 212 -6.39 -1.94 -28.56
C VAL A 212 -6.82 -1.01 -29.71
N GLU A 213 -7.91 -1.34 -30.37
CA GLU A 213 -8.47 -0.53 -31.47
C GLU A 213 -8.81 0.89 -30.98
N GLY A 214 -8.47 1.91 -31.79
CA GLY A 214 -8.65 3.32 -31.44
C GLY A 214 -7.51 3.95 -30.63
N THR A 215 -6.44 3.20 -30.32
CA THR A 215 -5.28 3.72 -29.57
C THR A 215 -4.57 4.83 -30.34
N GLU A 216 -4.32 4.65 -31.65
CA GLU A 216 -3.59 5.63 -32.47
C GLU A 216 -4.37 6.93 -32.65
N ASP A 217 -5.67 6.86 -32.93
CA ASP A 217 -6.52 8.04 -33.10
C ASP A 217 -6.59 8.84 -31.79
N PHE A 218 -6.72 8.13 -30.64
CA PHE A 218 -6.75 8.78 -29.33
C PHE A 218 -5.40 9.39 -28.95
N HIS A 219 -4.30 8.73 -29.26
CA HIS A 219 -2.96 9.27 -29.07
C HIS A 219 -2.74 10.54 -29.89
N THR A 220 -3.11 10.52 -31.18
CA THR A 220 -2.98 11.66 -32.11
C THR A 220 -3.78 12.86 -31.62
N ALA A 221 -5.04 12.67 -31.24
CA ALA A 221 -5.89 13.75 -30.75
C ALA A 221 -5.32 14.39 -29.45
N LEU A 222 -4.73 13.59 -28.56
CA LEU A 222 -4.06 14.09 -27.36
C LEU A 222 -2.79 14.88 -27.69
N GLU A 223 -1.98 14.42 -28.65
CA GLU A 223 -0.77 15.13 -29.08
C GLU A 223 -1.09 16.46 -29.76
N GLU A 224 -2.19 16.58 -30.49
CA GLU A 224 -2.66 17.85 -31.05
C GLU A 224 -3.02 18.85 -29.96
N LEU A 225 -3.70 18.42 -28.90
CA LEU A 225 -3.96 19.29 -27.75
C LEU A 225 -2.65 19.69 -27.05
N ARG A 226 -1.70 18.77 -26.89
CA ARG A 226 -0.40 19.06 -26.28
C ARG A 226 0.35 20.14 -27.09
N HIS A 227 0.42 19.96 -28.39
CA HIS A 227 1.07 20.89 -29.29
C HIS A 227 0.42 22.29 -29.24
N TRP A 228 -0.91 22.35 -29.29
CA TRP A 228 -1.64 23.60 -29.12
C TRP A 228 -1.32 24.28 -27.78
N LEU A 229 -1.28 23.53 -26.67
CA LEU A 229 -0.96 24.07 -25.34
C LEU A 229 0.48 24.58 -25.23
N GLU A 230 1.43 23.96 -25.92
CA GLU A 230 2.84 24.36 -25.94
C GLU A 230 3.06 25.64 -26.75
N GLU A 231 2.31 25.84 -27.82
CA GLU A 231 2.43 27.00 -28.70
C GLU A 231 1.49 28.17 -28.31
N CYS A 232 0.51 27.92 -27.43
CA CYS A 232 -0.50 28.92 -27.10
C CYS A 232 0.10 30.13 -26.38
N ASP A 233 -0.03 31.29 -26.98
CA ASP A 233 0.24 32.57 -26.33
C ASP A 233 -1.00 33.07 -25.57
N PHE A 234 -1.02 32.88 -24.26
CA PHE A 234 -2.08 33.33 -23.37
C PHE A 234 -2.15 34.85 -23.20
N SER A 235 -1.23 35.61 -23.79
CA SER A 235 -1.20 37.09 -23.71
C SER A 235 -2.42 37.71 -24.36
N HIS A 236 -2.98 37.07 -25.39
CA HIS A 236 -4.14 37.56 -26.14
C HIS A 236 -5.49 37.12 -25.57
N ILE A 237 -5.49 36.14 -24.67
CA ILE A 237 -6.74 35.51 -24.18
C ILE A 237 -7.25 36.17 -22.90
N LEU A 238 -6.38 36.79 -22.11
CA LEU A 238 -6.70 37.31 -20.78
C LEU A 238 -6.07 38.68 -20.54
N ASP A 239 -6.89 39.68 -20.19
CA ASP A 239 -6.45 41.07 -19.97
C ASP A 239 -5.70 41.31 -18.66
N VAL A 240 -5.71 40.33 -17.71
CA VAL A 240 -5.09 40.47 -16.40
C VAL A 240 -3.87 39.57 -16.28
N GLU A 241 -2.71 40.12 -15.92
CA GLU A 241 -1.42 39.41 -15.79
C GLU A 241 -1.50 38.16 -14.89
N MET A 242 -2.18 38.28 -13.74
CA MET A 242 -2.40 37.16 -12.83
C MET A 242 -3.23 36.02 -13.46
N ALA A 243 -4.19 36.34 -14.31
CA ALA A 243 -5.00 35.35 -15.01
C ALA A 243 -4.20 34.62 -16.09
N ARG A 244 -3.27 35.32 -16.77
CA ARG A 244 -2.33 34.72 -17.75
C ARG A 244 -1.40 33.72 -17.08
N GLU A 245 -0.81 34.08 -15.94
CA GLU A 245 0.07 33.19 -15.17
C GLU A 245 -0.68 31.94 -14.68
N LYS A 246 -1.92 32.11 -14.18
CA LYS A 246 -2.76 30.98 -13.82
C LYS A 246 -3.00 30.05 -15.02
N ALA A 247 -3.31 30.60 -16.19
CA ALA A 247 -3.52 29.83 -17.41
C ALA A 247 -2.26 29.08 -17.85
N GLN A 248 -1.08 29.72 -17.81
CA GLN A 248 0.20 29.07 -18.13
C GLN A 248 0.52 27.91 -17.18
N LEU A 249 0.30 28.08 -15.88
CA LEU A 249 0.48 26.99 -14.90
C LEU A 249 -0.49 25.83 -15.17
N LYS A 250 -1.74 26.15 -15.48
CA LYS A 250 -2.75 25.14 -15.84
C LYS A 250 -2.41 24.41 -17.14
N ALA A 251 -1.94 25.13 -18.16
CA ALA A 251 -1.47 24.54 -19.40
C ALA A 251 -0.33 23.54 -19.15
N LYS A 252 0.70 23.92 -18.36
CA LYS A 252 1.79 23.01 -18.00
C LYS A 252 1.30 21.74 -17.30
N SER A 253 0.34 21.87 -16.39
CA SER A 253 -0.26 20.73 -15.72
C SER A 253 -1.04 19.82 -16.68
N ILE A 254 -1.81 20.40 -17.61
CA ILE A 254 -2.53 19.63 -18.62
C ILE A 254 -1.54 18.94 -19.57
N ILE A 255 -0.48 19.63 -20.02
CA ILE A 255 0.62 19.04 -20.81
C ILE A 255 1.22 17.82 -20.10
N SER A 256 1.50 17.92 -18.79
CA SER A 256 2.02 16.80 -18.00
C SER A 256 1.05 15.61 -17.98
N THR A 257 -0.26 15.89 -17.81
CA THR A 257 -1.32 14.87 -17.83
C THR A 257 -1.42 14.21 -19.21
N VAL A 258 -1.46 15.02 -20.28
CA VAL A 258 -1.49 14.53 -21.66
C VAL A 258 -0.25 13.68 -21.96
N SER A 259 0.94 14.14 -21.57
CA SER A 259 2.18 13.39 -21.77
C SER A 259 2.21 12.05 -21.01
N SER A 260 1.55 11.96 -19.86
CA SER A 260 1.38 10.69 -19.15
C SER A 260 0.41 9.77 -19.91
N TYR A 261 -0.67 10.32 -20.44
CA TYR A 261 -1.66 9.56 -21.21
C TYR A 261 -1.10 9.05 -22.54
N THR A 262 -0.39 9.90 -23.31
CA THR A 262 0.24 9.48 -24.58
C THR A 262 1.30 8.42 -24.37
N LYS A 263 2.10 8.50 -23.29
CA LYS A 263 3.04 7.42 -22.90
C LYS A 263 2.31 6.13 -22.57
N CYS A 264 1.22 6.19 -21.81
CA CYS A 264 0.43 5.01 -21.47
C CYS A 264 -0.17 4.36 -22.74
N LEU A 265 -0.70 5.17 -23.68
CA LEU A 265 -1.23 4.70 -24.96
C LEU A 265 -0.13 4.11 -25.87
N ALA A 266 1.05 4.70 -25.88
CA ALA A 266 2.20 4.18 -26.65
C ALA A 266 2.60 2.76 -26.18
N LEU A 267 2.55 2.49 -24.87
CA LEU A 267 2.80 1.16 -24.32
C LEU A 267 1.74 0.12 -24.72
N LEU A 268 0.52 0.55 -25.05
CA LEU A 268 -0.53 -0.32 -25.60
C LEU A 268 -0.31 -0.64 -27.07
N GLY A 269 0.17 0.32 -27.85
CA GLY A 269 0.43 0.16 -29.28
C GLY A 269 1.67 -0.70 -29.57
N ASP A 270 2.65 -0.65 -28.70
CA ASP A 270 3.91 -1.40 -28.79
C ASP A 270 4.29 -1.91 -27.38
N PRO A 271 3.72 -3.03 -26.93
CA PRO A 271 3.96 -3.57 -25.59
C PRO A 271 5.44 -3.89 -25.39
N SER A 272 6.12 -3.10 -24.57
CA SER A 272 7.50 -3.34 -24.14
C SER A 272 7.55 -4.53 -23.18
N GLN A 273 8.62 -5.32 -23.23
CA GLN A 273 8.89 -6.38 -22.26
C GLN A 273 9.15 -5.82 -20.84
N ASP A 274 9.42 -4.51 -20.72
CA ASP A 274 9.70 -3.85 -19.45
C ASP A 274 8.44 -3.38 -18.72
N TYR A 275 7.27 -3.38 -19.39
CA TYR A 275 6.00 -2.94 -18.83
C TYR A 275 4.91 -4.01 -18.95
N VAL A 276 4.03 -3.99 -17.97
CA VAL A 276 2.81 -4.78 -17.97
C VAL A 276 1.62 -3.86 -18.06
N THR A 277 0.74 -4.10 -19.03
CA THR A 277 -0.46 -3.28 -19.21
C THR A 277 -1.71 -4.11 -18.95
N TRP A 278 -2.65 -3.53 -18.20
CA TRP A 278 -3.94 -4.17 -17.92
C TRP A 278 -5.08 -3.17 -17.88
N LEU A 279 -6.28 -3.69 -18.04
CA LEU A 279 -7.54 -2.98 -17.84
C LEU A 279 -8.07 -3.25 -16.43
N GLU A 280 -8.47 -2.19 -15.74
CA GLU A 280 -9.29 -2.25 -14.51
C GLU A 280 -10.70 -1.75 -14.80
N ARG A 281 -11.68 -2.57 -14.45
CA ARG A 281 -13.10 -2.24 -14.55
C ARG A 281 -13.72 -2.22 -13.16
N THR A 282 -14.25 -1.08 -12.76
CA THR A 282 -14.95 -0.92 -11.47
C THR A 282 -16.39 -0.54 -11.74
N GLU A 283 -17.31 -1.36 -11.23
CA GLU A 283 -18.75 -1.10 -11.28
C GLU A 283 -19.18 -0.44 -9.97
N ARG A 284 -19.62 0.81 -10.09
CA ARG A 284 -20.36 1.56 -9.07
C ARG A 284 -21.55 2.19 -9.77
N SER A 285 -22.03 3.35 -9.33
CA SER A 285 -23.09 4.11 -10.01
C SER A 285 -22.79 4.44 -11.48
N ASP A 286 -21.53 4.42 -11.87
CA ASP A 286 -21.03 4.62 -13.24
C ASP A 286 -19.78 3.76 -13.46
N VAL A 287 -19.63 3.16 -14.64
CA VAL A 287 -18.51 2.26 -14.96
C VAL A 287 -17.23 3.08 -15.11
N LYS A 288 -16.24 2.82 -14.24
CA LYS A 288 -14.88 3.31 -14.42
C LYS A 288 -14.06 2.27 -15.18
N LEU A 289 -13.51 2.67 -16.29
CA LEU A 289 -12.51 1.92 -17.06
C LEU A 289 -11.17 2.63 -16.91
N GLU A 290 -10.13 1.90 -16.52
CA GLU A 290 -8.80 2.42 -16.35
C GLU A 290 -7.78 1.46 -16.95
N VAL A 291 -6.96 1.96 -17.85
CA VAL A 291 -5.77 1.24 -18.33
C VAL A 291 -4.61 1.66 -17.48
N VAL A 292 -3.87 0.68 -16.98
CA VAL A 292 -2.68 0.89 -16.18
C VAL A 292 -1.51 0.17 -16.85
N SER A 293 -0.38 0.88 -17.00
CA SER A 293 0.90 0.33 -17.47
C SER A 293 1.93 0.49 -16.35
N ALA A 294 2.43 -0.61 -15.81
CA ALA A 294 3.38 -0.62 -14.71
C ALA A 294 4.72 -1.23 -15.13
N PRO A 295 5.84 -0.76 -14.58
CA PRO A 295 7.13 -1.41 -14.80
C PRO A 295 7.10 -2.83 -14.23
N LEU A 296 7.58 -3.79 -15.02
CA LEU A 296 7.67 -5.20 -14.63
C LEU A 296 8.69 -5.37 -13.49
N ASP A 297 9.81 -4.66 -13.58
CA ASP A 297 10.84 -4.62 -12.55
C ASP A 297 11.12 -3.16 -12.13
N PRO A 298 10.71 -2.75 -10.91
CA PRO A 298 10.97 -1.42 -10.40
C PRO A 298 12.37 -1.25 -9.81
N SER A 299 13.20 -2.29 -9.77
CA SER A 299 14.51 -2.27 -9.10
C SER A 299 15.46 -1.23 -9.66
N SER A 300 15.48 -1.04 -11.00
CA SER A 300 16.28 0.00 -11.66
C SER A 300 15.85 1.41 -11.24
N TYR A 301 14.55 1.66 -11.11
CA TYR A 301 14.04 2.96 -10.65
C TYR A 301 14.47 3.25 -9.20
N ILE A 302 14.42 2.23 -8.33
CA ILE A 302 14.89 2.38 -6.94
C ILE A 302 16.39 2.63 -6.91
N ALA A 303 17.17 1.85 -7.68
CA ALA A 303 18.61 2.03 -7.78
C ALA A 303 19.00 3.43 -8.27
N ASP A 304 18.42 3.88 -9.39
CA ASP A 304 18.82 5.11 -10.06
C ASP A 304 18.31 6.37 -9.35
N PHE A 305 17.06 6.36 -8.88
CA PHE A 305 16.43 7.56 -8.34
C PHE A 305 16.46 7.68 -6.81
N VAL A 306 16.60 6.56 -6.09
CA VAL A 306 16.69 6.57 -4.63
C VAL A 306 18.12 6.36 -4.15
N MET A 307 18.78 5.27 -4.59
CA MET A 307 20.11 4.90 -4.08
C MET A 307 21.26 5.66 -4.74
N ALA A 308 21.17 5.96 -6.04
CA ALA A 308 22.21 6.70 -6.77
C ALA A 308 22.11 8.22 -6.64
N LYS A 309 21.27 8.75 -5.73
CA LYS A 309 21.12 10.18 -5.49
C LYS A 309 22.46 10.80 -5.08
N PRO A 310 22.99 11.83 -5.78
CA PRO A 310 24.34 12.35 -5.55
C PRO A 310 24.57 12.89 -4.14
N SER A 311 23.52 13.35 -3.45
CA SER A 311 23.60 13.85 -2.07
C SER A 311 23.62 12.74 -1.03
N LEU A 312 23.31 11.49 -1.37
CA LEU A 312 23.17 10.39 -0.44
C LEU A 312 24.54 9.80 -0.09
N ILE A 313 24.93 9.88 1.17
CA ILE A 313 26.18 9.30 1.69
C ILE A 313 25.97 7.85 2.09
N SER A 314 24.84 7.54 2.73
CA SER A 314 24.54 6.19 3.21
C SER A 314 23.03 5.96 3.31
N SER A 315 22.63 4.70 3.11
CA SER A 315 21.27 4.26 3.33
C SER A 315 21.21 2.97 4.15
N VAL A 316 20.21 2.88 5.04
CA VAL A 316 19.91 1.70 5.86
C VAL A 316 18.53 1.19 5.48
N TRP A 317 18.45 -0.07 5.12
CA TRP A 317 17.22 -0.74 4.70
C TRP A 317 16.89 -1.83 5.71
N MET A 318 15.77 -1.69 6.39
CA MET A 318 15.42 -2.55 7.51
C MET A 318 13.98 -3.03 7.47
N SER A 319 13.77 -4.25 7.92
CA SER A 319 12.47 -4.84 8.21
C SER A 319 12.65 -6.13 9.01
N ALA A 320 11.62 -6.56 9.70
CA ALA A 320 11.57 -7.85 10.37
C ALA A 320 11.57 -9.05 9.40
N THR A 321 11.29 -8.83 8.11
CA THR A 321 10.97 -9.90 7.15
C THR A 321 11.82 -9.91 5.88
N LEU A 322 12.97 -9.20 5.82
CA LEU A 322 13.84 -9.16 4.62
C LEU A 322 14.54 -10.49 4.33
N ALA A 323 14.89 -11.23 5.38
CA ALA A 323 15.63 -12.47 5.23
C ALA A 323 14.71 -13.63 4.83
N THR A 324 15.12 -14.36 3.80
CA THR A 324 14.50 -15.60 3.28
C THR A 324 15.45 -16.77 3.40
N ALA A 325 15.03 -17.99 3.07
CA ALA A 325 15.90 -19.18 3.10
C ALA A 325 16.96 -19.14 1.99
N GLY A 326 18.15 -19.65 2.28
CA GLY A 326 19.24 -19.79 1.33
C GLY A 326 20.58 -19.29 1.87
N ASP A 327 21.65 -19.47 1.12
CA ASP A 327 23.03 -19.09 1.51
C ASP A 327 23.19 -17.57 1.64
N ASP A 328 22.44 -16.80 0.88
CA ASP A 328 22.32 -15.35 1.02
C ASP A 328 20.89 -14.98 1.37
N PRO A 329 20.54 -14.81 2.65
CA PRO A 329 19.18 -14.55 3.09
C PRO A 329 18.57 -13.27 2.54
N PHE A 330 19.38 -12.30 2.13
CA PHE A 330 18.92 -11.02 1.62
C PHE A 330 18.92 -10.93 0.08
N ASN A 331 19.30 -11.99 -0.63
CA ASN A 331 19.43 -11.99 -2.09
C ASN A 331 18.13 -11.56 -2.79
N PHE A 332 16.99 -12.08 -2.34
CA PHE A 332 15.69 -11.71 -2.89
C PHE A 332 15.42 -10.21 -2.77
N PHE A 333 15.60 -9.67 -1.57
CA PHE A 333 15.38 -8.24 -1.32
C PHE A 333 16.38 -7.36 -2.08
N LYS A 334 17.67 -7.70 -2.08
CA LYS A 334 18.70 -6.95 -2.83
C LYS A 334 18.34 -6.84 -4.32
N LYS A 335 17.95 -7.94 -4.93
CA LYS A 335 17.50 -7.95 -6.33
C LYS A 335 16.28 -7.06 -6.55
N SER A 336 15.29 -7.11 -5.65
CA SER A 336 14.06 -6.33 -5.79
C SER A 336 14.24 -4.81 -5.67
N ILE A 337 15.35 -4.34 -5.12
CA ILE A 337 15.71 -2.91 -5.02
C ILE A 337 16.89 -2.51 -5.90
N GLY A 338 17.48 -3.43 -6.68
CA GLY A 338 18.65 -3.16 -7.52
C GLY A 338 19.96 -2.93 -6.75
N ALA A 339 20.08 -3.49 -5.53
CA ALA A 339 21.26 -3.34 -4.68
C ALA A 339 22.32 -4.40 -4.98
N ASP A 340 23.04 -4.25 -6.09
CA ASP A 340 24.02 -5.25 -6.55
C ASP A 340 25.42 -5.09 -5.96
N ARG A 341 25.74 -3.97 -5.30
CA ARG A 341 27.12 -3.63 -4.93
C ARG A 341 27.24 -3.18 -3.47
N TYR A 342 28.32 -3.66 -2.81
CA TYR A 342 28.81 -3.18 -1.51
C TYR A 342 27.75 -3.06 -0.39
N VAL A 343 26.94 -4.09 -0.22
CA VAL A 343 25.91 -4.12 0.81
C VAL A 343 26.45 -4.83 2.06
N VAL A 344 26.45 -4.12 3.18
CA VAL A 344 26.68 -4.74 4.49
C VAL A 344 25.36 -5.35 4.97
N GLN A 345 25.36 -6.66 5.18
CA GLN A 345 24.17 -7.40 5.61
C GLN A 345 24.29 -7.72 7.10
N ARG A 346 23.21 -7.53 7.84
CA ARG A 346 23.16 -7.89 9.25
C ARG A 346 21.76 -8.40 9.62
N GLN A 347 21.72 -9.58 10.20
CA GLN A 347 20.53 -10.12 10.84
C GLN A 347 20.70 -10.03 12.36
N VAL A 348 19.75 -9.42 13.03
CA VAL A 348 19.71 -9.28 14.48
C VAL A 348 18.72 -10.28 15.03
N ALA A 349 19.10 -11.02 16.05
CA ALA A 349 18.20 -11.95 16.72
C ALA A 349 17.05 -11.21 17.40
N SER A 350 15.90 -11.87 17.50
CA SER A 350 14.76 -11.34 18.23
C SER A 350 15.07 -11.22 19.74
N PRO A 351 14.61 -10.16 20.42
CA PRO A 351 14.70 -10.03 21.86
C PRO A 351 13.69 -10.92 22.60
N PHE A 352 12.80 -11.62 21.88
CA PHE A 352 11.75 -12.46 22.44
C PHE A 352 12.18 -13.93 22.48
N ASP A 353 11.79 -14.65 23.52
CA ASP A 353 12.02 -16.08 23.71
C ASP A 353 10.88 -16.88 23.06
N PHE A 354 10.90 -16.98 21.72
CA PHE A 354 9.88 -17.67 20.97
C PHE A 354 9.73 -19.16 21.33
N GLU A 355 10.78 -19.83 21.79
CA GLU A 355 10.70 -21.25 22.21
C GLU A 355 9.76 -21.45 23.40
N ASN A 356 9.75 -20.47 24.32
CA ASN A 356 8.92 -20.54 25.52
C ASN A 356 7.64 -19.69 25.43
N GLN A 357 7.57 -18.73 24.51
CA GLN A 357 6.45 -17.80 24.36
C GLN A 357 5.46 -18.21 23.27
N ALA A 358 5.90 -18.94 22.24
CA ALA A 358 5.06 -19.27 21.10
C ALA A 358 5.09 -20.76 20.78
N LEU A 359 3.91 -21.29 20.47
CA LEU A 359 3.75 -22.66 20.06
C LEU A 359 3.22 -22.70 18.63
N LEU A 360 3.96 -23.34 17.73
CA LEU A 360 3.53 -23.54 16.34
C LEU A 360 2.80 -24.87 16.19
N TYR A 361 1.53 -24.81 15.94
CA TYR A 361 0.70 -25.97 15.67
C TYR A 361 0.52 -26.23 14.18
N LEU A 362 0.88 -27.42 13.74
CA LEU A 362 0.71 -27.91 12.37
C LEU A 362 -0.16 -29.18 12.43
N PRO A 363 -1.44 -29.14 12.02
CA PRO A 363 -2.33 -30.29 12.11
C PRO A 363 -1.84 -31.44 11.25
N ARG A 364 -1.89 -32.66 11.82
CA ARG A 364 -1.53 -33.87 11.11
C ARG A 364 -2.76 -34.40 10.36
N ASP A 365 -2.51 -35.05 9.23
CA ASP A 365 -3.54 -35.69 8.38
C ASP A 365 -4.64 -34.71 7.90
N PHE A 366 -4.29 -33.46 7.75
CA PHE A 366 -5.18 -32.40 7.26
C PHE A 366 -5.31 -32.46 5.72
N PRO A 367 -6.49 -32.10 5.14
CA PRO A 367 -6.68 -32.06 3.69
C PRO A 367 -5.70 -31.08 3.01
N GLU A 368 -5.39 -31.30 1.73
CA GLU A 368 -4.63 -30.31 0.95
C GLU A 368 -5.50 -29.07 0.65
N PRO A 369 -4.92 -27.88 0.55
CA PRO A 369 -5.66 -26.62 0.34
C PRO A 369 -6.64 -26.60 -0.84
N ASN A 370 -6.36 -27.40 -1.88
CA ASN A 370 -7.22 -27.50 -3.07
C ASN A 370 -8.28 -28.61 -2.97
N HIS A 371 -8.30 -29.37 -1.88
CA HIS A 371 -9.30 -30.43 -1.68
C HIS A 371 -10.64 -29.80 -1.32
N PRO A 372 -11.78 -30.31 -1.85
CA PRO A 372 -13.13 -29.80 -1.52
C PRO A 372 -13.43 -29.75 -0.02
N ASP A 373 -12.96 -30.74 0.72
CA ASP A 373 -13.16 -30.84 2.17
C ASP A 373 -12.24 -29.92 2.99
N PHE A 374 -11.31 -29.22 2.37
CA PHE A 374 -10.36 -28.37 3.11
C PHE A 374 -11.07 -27.32 3.96
N LEU A 375 -11.98 -26.56 3.37
CA LEU A 375 -12.64 -25.45 4.08
C LEU A 375 -13.54 -25.95 5.23
N PRO A 376 -14.36 -26.99 5.07
CA PRO A 376 -15.08 -27.58 6.19
C PRO A 376 -14.18 -28.02 7.34
N TYR A 377 -13.12 -28.79 7.06
CA TYR A 377 -12.16 -29.20 8.09
C TYR A 377 -11.44 -28.00 8.74
N ALA A 378 -11.11 -27.00 7.95
CA ALA A 378 -10.47 -25.79 8.47
C ALA A 378 -11.41 -25.03 9.41
N MET A 379 -12.70 -24.94 9.11
CA MET A 379 -13.69 -24.28 9.99
C MET A 379 -13.85 -25.02 11.32
N GLU A 380 -13.94 -26.34 11.32
CA GLU A 380 -14.00 -27.15 12.56
C GLU A 380 -12.74 -26.91 13.43
N GLU A 381 -11.59 -26.88 12.80
CA GLU A 381 -10.33 -26.67 13.52
C GLU A 381 -10.16 -25.23 14.01
N ILE A 382 -10.61 -24.23 13.23
CA ILE A 382 -10.65 -22.82 13.63
C ILE A 382 -11.57 -22.65 14.84
N GLU A 383 -12.78 -23.22 14.81
CA GLU A 383 -13.73 -23.19 15.93
C GLU A 383 -13.09 -23.73 17.21
N ARG A 384 -12.51 -24.92 17.13
CA ARG A 384 -11.82 -25.59 18.24
C ARG A 384 -10.66 -24.74 18.81
N LEU A 385 -9.86 -24.11 17.96
CA LEU A 385 -8.73 -23.26 18.38
C LEU A 385 -9.21 -21.95 19.03
N ILE A 386 -10.30 -21.37 18.53
CA ILE A 386 -10.93 -20.19 19.12
C ILE A 386 -11.50 -20.50 20.52
N GLU A 387 -12.17 -21.64 20.68
CA GLU A 387 -12.67 -22.10 21.98
C GLU A 387 -11.52 -22.32 22.97
N LEU A 388 -10.45 -22.99 22.54
CA LEU A 388 -9.27 -23.26 23.35
C LEU A 388 -8.54 -21.97 23.80
N SER A 389 -8.55 -20.93 22.97
CA SER A 389 -7.98 -19.61 23.30
C SER A 389 -8.98 -18.68 24.00
N GLU A 390 -10.18 -19.15 24.30
CA GLU A 390 -11.28 -18.35 24.86
C GLU A 390 -11.58 -17.07 24.05
N GLY A 391 -11.74 -17.20 22.75
CA GLY A 391 -11.66 -16.06 21.83
C GLY A 391 -10.20 -15.59 21.67
N ARG A 392 -9.92 -14.31 21.85
CA ARG A 392 -8.58 -13.70 21.77
C ARG A 392 -7.78 -14.15 20.55
N ALA A 393 -8.47 -14.24 19.40
CA ALA A 393 -7.94 -14.87 18.20
C ALA A 393 -7.96 -13.97 16.98
N PHE A 394 -6.90 -14.09 16.16
CA PHE A 394 -6.87 -13.63 14.77
C PHE A 394 -6.96 -14.83 13.84
N VAL A 395 -7.97 -14.80 12.95
CA VAL A 395 -8.14 -15.81 11.90
C VAL A 395 -7.81 -15.16 10.56
N LEU A 396 -6.73 -15.60 9.94
CA LEU A 396 -6.13 -14.99 8.78
C LEU A 396 -6.31 -15.89 7.56
N PHE A 397 -7.10 -15.41 6.59
CA PHE A 397 -7.40 -16.11 5.35
C PHE A 397 -6.58 -15.57 4.18
N THR A 398 -6.30 -16.45 3.24
CA THR A 398 -5.65 -16.08 1.98
C THR A 398 -6.65 -15.59 0.92
N SER A 399 -7.95 -15.84 1.11
CA SER A 399 -8.99 -15.39 0.18
C SER A 399 -10.19 -14.76 0.90
N LYS A 400 -10.76 -13.71 0.29
CA LYS A 400 -11.98 -13.06 0.78
C LYS A 400 -13.19 -14.00 0.76
N TYR A 401 -13.21 -14.94 -0.18
CA TYR A 401 -14.27 -15.94 -0.30
C TYR A 401 -14.27 -16.87 0.92
N ALA A 402 -13.12 -17.47 1.25
CA ALA A 402 -13.00 -18.34 2.42
C ALA A 402 -13.27 -17.59 3.73
N LEU A 403 -12.79 -16.36 3.85
CA LEU A 403 -13.08 -15.47 4.99
C LEU A 403 -14.60 -15.27 5.16
N SER A 404 -15.32 -14.94 4.08
CA SER A 404 -16.76 -14.66 4.16
C SER A 404 -17.55 -15.89 4.61
N ILE A 405 -17.28 -17.06 4.04
CA ILE A 405 -17.96 -18.31 4.43
C ILE A 405 -17.66 -18.65 5.88
N ALA A 406 -16.39 -18.66 6.27
CA ALA A 406 -16.01 -19.00 7.63
C ALA A 406 -16.59 -18.03 8.66
N TYR A 407 -16.60 -16.73 8.37
CA TYR A 407 -17.21 -15.73 9.25
C TYR A 407 -18.73 -15.94 9.40
N GLU A 408 -19.45 -16.14 8.30
CA GLU A 408 -20.91 -16.31 8.31
C GLU A 408 -21.35 -17.53 9.12
N GLU A 409 -20.57 -18.63 9.08
CA GLU A 409 -20.87 -19.82 9.85
C GLU A 409 -20.39 -19.74 11.30
N LEU A 410 -19.13 -19.36 11.52
CA LEU A 410 -18.50 -19.43 12.85
C LEU A 410 -19.01 -18.32 13.78
N SER A 411 -19.31 -17.12 13.27
CA SER A 411 -19.84 -16.03 14.11
C SER A 411 -21.19 -16.33 14.74
N GLN A 412 -21.96 -17.30 14.19
CA GLN A 412 -23.24 -17.75 14.72
C GLN A 412 -23.09 -18.87 15.77
N ARG A 413 -21.99 -19.61 15.74
CA ARG A 413 -21.76 -20.76 16.64
C ARG A 413 -20.92 -20.38 17.85
N LEU A 414 -19.96 -19.48 17.67
CA LEU A 414 -19.02 -19.08 18.71
C LEU A 414 -19.70 -18.18 19.76
N PRO A 415 -19.43 -18.39 21.06
CA PRO A 415 -19.97 -17.56 22.15
C PRO A 415 -19.24 -16.19 22.29
N TYR A 416 -18.33 -15.87 21.39
CA TYR A 416 -17.47 -14.70 21.42
C TYR A 416 -17.92 -13.64 20.43
N GLU A 417 -17.62 -12.37 20.71
CA GLU A 417 -17.89 -11.31 19.74
C GLU A 417 -16.91 -11.42 18.56
N CYS A 418 -17.48 -11.61 17.37
CA CYS A 418 -16.74 -11.80 16.13
C CYS A 418 -16.96 -10.62 15.20
N ARG A 419 -15.87 -10.16 14.56
CA ARG A 419 -15.94 -9.17 13.48
C ARG A 419 -15.01 -9.55 12.35
N ARG A 420 -15.35 -9.06 11.14
CA ARG A 420 -14.51 -9.27 9.96
C ARG A 420 -14.01 -7.99 9.34
N GLN A 421 -12.92 -8.10 8.65
CA GLN A 421 -12.37 -7.03 7.81
C GLN A 421 -13.43 -6.52 6.81
N GLY A 422 -13.61 -5.19 6.77
CA GLY A 422 -14.56 -4.53 5.86
C GLY A 422 -15.89 -4.14 6.49
N GLU A 423 -16.21 -4.56 7.71
CA GLU A 423 -17.42 -4.13 8.44
C GLU A 423 -17.32 -2.68 8.92
N MET A 424 -16.10 -2.24 9.20
CA MET A 424 -15.83 -0.86 9.63
C MET A 424 -14.43 -0.44 9.16
N PRO A 425 -14.08 0.86 9.23
CA PRO A 425 -12.72 1.32 8.96
C PRO A 425 -11.69 0.56 9.78
N ARG A 426 -10.54 0.26 9.18
CA ARG A 426 -9.48 -0.58 9.77
C ARG A 426 -9.08 -0.15 11.19
N GLN A 427 -8.91 1.15 11.41
CA GLN A 427 -8.52 1.69 12.71
C GLN A 427 -9.55 1.37 13.79
N ARG A 428 -10.83 1.61 13.52
CA ARG A 428 -11.93 1.29 14.44
C ARG A 428 -12.03 -0.20 14.73
N LEU A 429 -11.76 -1.04 13.74
CA LEU A 429 -11.76 -2.50 13.91
C LEU A 429 -10.64 -2.97 14.85
N ILE A 430 -9.48 -2.33 14.77
CA ILE A 430 -8.36 -2.59 15.68
C ILE A 430 -8.67 -2.09 17.09
N GLU A 431 -9.23 -0.90 17.23
CA GLU A 431 -9.65 -0.32 18.52
C GLU A 431 -10.73 -1.18 19.19
N TRP A 432 -11.72 -1.61 18.40
CA TRP A 432 -12.73 -2.56 18.88
C TRP A 432 -12.08 -3.86 19.40
N PHE A 433 -11.17 -4.47 18.63
CA PHE A 433 -10.51 -5.70 19.07
C PHE A 433 -9.70 -5.51 20.35
N LYS A 434 -9.02 -4.38 20.51
CA LYS A 434 -8.27 -4.04 21.72
C LYS A 434 -9.16 -3.82 22.95
N SER A 435 -10.36 -3.28 22.76
CA SER A 435 -11.29 -2.92 23.85
C SER A 435 -12.28 -4.03 24.20
N THR A 436 -12.47 -5.02 23.32
CA THR A 436 -13.45 -6.10 23.50
C THR A 436 -12.76 -7.35 24.07
N PRO A 437 -13.08 -7.76 25.29
CA PRO A 437 -12.55 -9.01 25.85
C PRO A 437 -12.96 -10.22 25.02
N HIS A 438 -12.07 -11.18 24.88
CA HIS A 438 -12.35 -12.45 24.18
C HIS A 438 -12.81 -12.27 22.71
N ALA A 439 -12.44 -11.17 22.06
CA ALA A 439 -12.82 -10.89 20.68
C ALA A 439 -12.14 -11.82 19.67
N VAL A 440 -12.83 -12.07 18.56
CA VAL A 440 -12.31 -12.81 17.42
C VAL A 440 -12.36 -11.95 16.18
N LEU A 441 -11.21 -11.79 15.52
CA LEU A 441 -11.10 -10.99 14.31
C LEU A 441 -10.75 -11.85 13.10
N PHE A 442 -11.61 -11.77 12.08
CA PHE A 442 -11.42 -12.43 10.79
C PHE A 442 -10.85 -11.45 9.77
N GLY A 443 -9.69 -11.76 9.18
CA GLY A 443 -9.01 -10.88 8.23
C GLY A 443 -8.33 -11.62 7.09
N THR A 444 -7.89 -10.87 6.08
CA THR A 444 -7.03 -11.38 5.01
C THR A 444 -5.57 -10.91 5.22
N ALA A 445 -4.67 -11.37 4.36
CA ALA A 445 -3.25 -11.04 4.41
C ALA A 445 -2.97 -9.51 4.49
N SER A 446 -3.78 -8.69 3.84
CA SER A 446 -3.66 -7.22 3.93
C SER A 446 -3.92 -6.66 5.33
N PHE A 447 -4.54 -7.44 6.22
CA PHE A 447 -4.77 -7.06 7.62
C PHE A 447 -3.59 -7.46 8.54
N TRP A 448 -2.68 -8.31 8.04
CA TRP A 448 -1.51 -8.76 8.82
C TRP A 448 -0.50 -7.64 9.09
N GLU A 449 -0.52 -6.59 8.30
CA GLU A 449 0.45 -5.51 8.33
C GLU A 449 -0.02 -4.36 9.24
N GLY A 450 0.90 -3.77 10.02
CA GLY A 450 0.64 -2.55 10.78
C GLY A 450 -0.36 -2.66 11.95
N VAL A 451 -0.71 -3.87 12.41
CA VAL A 451 -1.55 -4.08 13.59
C VAL A 451 -0.67 -4.44 14.78
N SER A 452 -0.67 -3.60 15.82
CA SER A 452 -0.03 -3.88 17.10
C SER A 452 -1.10 -4.14 18.14
N ILE A 453 -1.10 -5.35 18.72
CA ILE A 453 -2.06 -5.76 19.76
C ILE A 453 -1.26 -6.36 20.91
N ASP A 454 -1.60 -5.99 22.13
CA ASP A 454 -0.95 -6.46 23.34
C ASP A 454 -1.38 -7.89 23.66
N GLY A 455 -0.48 -8.69 24.23
CA GLY A 455 -0.62 -10.13 24.37
C GLY A 455 -1.84 -10.63 25.14
N ASN A 456 -2.36 -9.85 26.06
CA ASN A 456 -3.58 -10.21 26.81
C ASN A 456 -4.83 -10.26 25.92
N GLN A 457 -4.82 -9.59 24.78
CA GLN A 457 -5.95 -9.55 23.83
C GLN A 457 -5.80 -10.53 22.67
N LEU A 458 -4.59 -11.05 22.44
CA LEU A 458 -4.30 -11.96 21.34
C LEU A 458 -3.45 -13.13 21.84
N SER A 459 -4.04 -14.30 21.94
CA SER A 459 -3.34 -15.54 22.34
C SER A 459 -3.36 -16.61 21.26
N CYS A 460 -4.09 -16.40 20.15
CA CYS A 460 -4.15 -17.35 19.06
C CYS A 460 -4.13 -16.64 17.70
N VAL A 461 -3.19 -17.04 16.84
CA VAL A 461 -3.14 -16.63 15.43
C VAL A 461 -3.33 -17.86 14.57
N ILE A 462 -4.40 -17.88 13.79
CA ILE A 462 -4.77 -19.01 12.93
C ILE A 462 -4.62 -18.57 11.47
N ILE A 463 -3.83 -19.30 10.70
CA ILE A 463 -3.56 -19.03 9.29
C ILE A 463 -4.10 -20.22 8.48
N ASP A 464 -5.06 -19.95 7.58
CA ASP A 464 -5.72 -21.01 6.82
C ASP A 464 -4.75 -21.72 5.87
N ARG A 465 -3.95 -20.96 5.12
CA ARG A 465 -3.04 -21.48 4.08
C ARG A 465 -1.74 -20.68 4.02
N ILE A 466 -0.72 -21.25 3.42
CA ILE A 466 0.50 -20.49 3.03
C ILE A 466 0.07 -19.39 2.07
N PRO A 467 0.40 -18.10 2.34
CA PRO A 467 -0.08 -16.95 1.58
C PRO A 467 0.68 -16.76 0.25
N PHE A 468 0.65 -17.79 -0.61
CA PHE A 468 1.12 -17.63 -1.99
C PHE A 468 0.27 -16.58 -2.70
N GLN A 469 0.92 -15.74 -3.46
CA GLN A 469 0.23 -14.75 -4.29
C GLN A 469 -0.56 -15.47 -5.39
N VAL A 470 -1.81 -15.08 -5.57
CA VAL A 470 -2.67 -15.64 -6.63
C VAL A 470 -2.30 -14.95 -7.95
N PRO A 471 -2.28 -15.64 -9.07
CA PRO A 471 -1.97 -15.04 -10.38
C PRO A 471 -3.13 -14.21 -10.97
N ASP A 472 -3.86 -13.46 -10.13
CA ASP A 472 -4.87 -12.47 -10.51
C ASP A 472 -4.30 -11.03 -10.54
N ASP A 473 -3.08 -10.86 -10.06
CA ASP A 473 -2.33 -9.61 -10.16
C ASP A 473 -1.53 -9.60 -11.48
N PRO A 474 -1.80 -8.64 -12.39
CA PRO A 474 -1.17 -8.61 -13.72
C PRO A 474 0.37 -8.50 -13.69
N VAL A 475 0.92 -7.77 -12.72
CA VAL A 475 2.38 -7.62 -12.58
C VAL A 475 3.01 -8.91 -12.10
N TYR A 476 2.39 -9.54 -11.10
CA TYR A 476 2.87 -10.83 -10.58
C TYR A 476 2.79 -11.93 -11.64
N GLU A 477 1.68 -12.02 -12.36
CA GLU A 477 1.50 -12.95 -13.49
C GLU A 477 2.60 -12.77 -14.55
N ALA A 478 2.87 -11.53 -14.93
CA ALA A 478 3.89 -11.22 -15.94
C ALA A 478 5.31 -11.53 -15.46
N ARG A 479 5.64 -11.27 -14.19
CA ARG A 479 6.91 -11.67 -13.58
C ARG A 479 7.10 -13.19 -13.58
N CYS A 480 6.02 -13.93 -13.25
CA CYS A 480 6.05 -15.39 -13.33
C CYS A 480 6.30 -15.89 -14.75
N GLN A 481 5.62 -15.30 -15.74
CA GLN A 481 5.79 -15.65 -17.15
C GLN A 481 7.22 -15.38 -17.63
N GLN A 482 7.75 -14.18 -17.37
CA GLN A 482 9.12 -13.83 -17.73
C GLN A 482 10.15 -14.80 -17.13
N MET A 483 9.95 -15.23 -15.88
CA MET A 483 10.84 -16.20 -15.25
C MET A 483 10.68 -17.62 -15.81
N GLN A 484 9.52 -17.99 -16.35
CA GLN A 484 9.32 -19.27 -17.01
C GLN A 484 10.05 -19.36 -18.37
N GLU A 485 10.26 -18.22 -19.02
CA GLU A 485 11.00 -18.11 -20.28
C GLU A 485 12.52 -18.22 -20.09
N ASP A 486 13.02 -18.03 -18.86
CA ASP A 486 14.44 -18.14 -18.50
C ASP A 486 14.73 -19.52 -17.86
N PRO A 487 15.48 -20.40 -18.53
CA PRO A 487 15.78 -21.75 -18.02
C PRO A 487 16.59 -21.76 -16.71
N GLU A 488 17.30 -20.68 -16.39
CA GLU A 488 18.13 -20.58 -15.17
C GLU A 488 17.33 -20.08 -13.96
N ARG A 489 16.08 -19.66 -14.15
CA ARG A 489 15.21 -19.10 -13.11
C ARG A 489 14.02 -19.99 -12.79
N SER A 490 13.57 -19.92 -11.56
CA SER A 490 12.38 -20.63 -11.11
C SER A 490 11.42 -19.63 -10.48
N TRP A 491 10.34 -19.28 -11.19
CA TRP A 491 9.32 -18.39 -10.65
C TRP A 491 8.84 -18.82 -9.26
N PHE A 492 8.79 -20.13 -9.01
CA PHE A 492 8.38 -20.64 -7.72
C PHE A 492 9.43 -20.40 -6.62
N ASN A 493 10.71 -20.74 -6.86
CA ASN A 493 11.76 -20.60 -5.86
C ASN A 493 12.26 -19.16 -5.73
N ASP A 494 12.31 -18.41 -6.84
CA ASP A 494 12.92 -17.07 -6.90
C ASP A 494 11.91 -15.94 -6.65
N LEU A 495 10.59 -16.21 -6.75
CA LEU A 495 9.55 -15.21 -6.57
C LEU A 495 8.46 -15.67 -5.57
N ALA A 496 7.71 -16.74 -5.88
CA ALA A 496 6.54 -17.13 -5.12
C ALA A 496 6.88 -17.55 -3.67
N LEU A 497 7.91 -18.37 -3.51
CA LEU A 497 8.31 -18.88 -2.20
C LEU A 497 8.88 -17.80 -1.26
N PRO A 498 9.77 -16.89 -1.71
CA PRO A 498 10.22 -15.75 -0.91
C PRO A 498 9.05 -14.84 -0.46
N TYR A 499 8.17 -14.44 -1.37
CA TYR A 499 6.99 -13.64 -1.03
C TYR A 499 6.09 -14.31 -0.01
N ALA A 500 5.74 -15.58 -0.22
CA ALA A 500 4.90 -16.33 0.70
C ALA A 500 5.57 -16.47 2.09
N THR A 501 6.88 -16.68 2.13
CA THR A 501 7.66 -16.78 3.37
C THR A 501 7.64 -15.45 4.14
N MET A 502 7.88 -14.33 3.46
CA MET A 502 7.85 -13.00 4.07
C MET A 502 6.49 -12.68 4.67
N ARG A 503 5.40 -12.91 3.92
CA ARG A 503 4.02 -12.72 4.40
C ARG A 503 3.69 -13.63 5.57
N LEU A 504 4.09 -14.90 5.54
CA LEU A 504 3.86 -15.82 6.63
C LEU A 504 4.60 -15.38 7.91
N LYS A 505 5.84 -14.91 7.79
CA LYS A 505 6.60 -14.32 8.92
C LYS A 505 5.88 -13.12 9.53
N GLN A 506 5.28 -12.28 8.73
CA GLN A 506 4.48 -11.14 9.21
C GLN A 506 3.26 -11.59 10.02
N GLY A 507 2.53 -12.58 9.51
CA GLY A 507 1.38 -13.15 10.22
C GLY A 507 1.77 -13.76 11.57
N VAL A 508 2.79 -14.60 11.57
CA VAL A 508 3.33 -15.23 12.79
C VAL A 508 3.85 -14.18 13.79
N GLY A 509 4.52 -13.15 13.30
CA GLY A 509 5.08 -12.07 14.12
C GLY A 509 4.03 -11.18 14.81
N ARG A 510 2.73 -11.42 14.62
CA ARG A 510 1.66 -10.67 15.33
C ARG A 510 1.45 -11.16 16.76
N LEU A 511 1.79 -12.39 17.05
CA LEU A 511 1.49 -13.02 18.33
C LEU A 511 2.33 -12.48 19.49
N ILE A 512 3.63 -12.35 19.32
CA ILE A 512 4.57 -11.95 20.39
C ILE A 512 5.05 -10.52 20.17
N ARG A 513 4.77 -9.63 21.13
CA ARG A 513 5.09 -8.19 21.12
C ARG A 513 5.86 -7.76 22.37
N THR A 514 5.65 -8.49 23.45
CA THR A 514 6.32 -8.23 24.74
C THR A 514 6.97 -9.50 25.27
N LYS A 515 7.82 -9.36 26.26
CA LYS A 515 8.44 -10.51 26.95
C LYS A 515 7.44 -11.35 27.77
N ARG A 516 6.23 -10.86 27.96
CA ARG A 516 5.17 -11.53 28.73
C ARG A 516 4.13 -12.22 27.85
N ASP A 517 4.09 -11.87 26.56
CA ASP A 517 3.13 -12.46 25.64
C ASP A 517 3.35 -13.96 25.49
N ARG A 518 2.27 -14.69 25.37
CA ARG A 518 2.26 -16.11 25.13
C ARG A 518 1.09 -16.52 24.26
N GLY A 519 1.30 -17.50 23.38
CA GLY A 519 0.17 -17.95 22.57
C GLY A 519 0.54 -19.00 21.52
N ILE A 520 -0.44 -19.28 20.68
CA ILE A 520 -0.42 -20.33 19.66
C ILE A 520 -0.47 -19.69 18.27
N VAL A 521 0.39 -20.13 17.38
CA VAL A 521 0.27 -19.95 15.95
C VAL A 521 -0.17 -21.28 15.35
N ALA A 522 -1.31 -21.32 14.72
CA ALA A 522 -1.78 -22.50 13.98
C ALA A 522 -1.71 -22.22 12.47
N ILE A 523 -1.09 -23.10 11.71
CA ILE A 523 -1.05 -23.03 10.25
C ILE A 523 -1.68 -24.31 9.70
N LEU A 524 -2.86 -24.18 9.08
CA LEU A 524 -3.69 -25.31 8.68
C LEU A 524 -3.29 -25.91 7.32
N ASP A 525 -2.15 -25.51 6.80
CA ASP A 525 -1.64 -25.93 5.49
C ASP A 525 -0.66 -27.10 5.62
N ASN A 526 -1.08 -28.28 5.21
CA ASN A 526 -0.27 -29.50 5.29
C ASN A 526 0.95 -29.49 4.36
N ARG A 527 1.03 -28.55 3.40
CA ARG A 527 2.18 -28.38 2.51
C ARG A 527 3.45 -28.02 3.26
N LEU A 528 3.34 -27.37 4.45
CA LEU A 528 4.48 -27.09 5.33
C LEU A 528 5.19 -28.37 5.80
N THR A 529 4.47 -29.48 5.92
CA THR A 529 5.01 -30.76 6.39
C THR A 529 5.26 -31.76 5.27
N LYS A 530 4.48 -31.68 4.19
CA LYS A 530 4.50 -32.68 3.09
C LYS A 530 5.39 -32.27 1.91
N LYS A 531 5.56 -30.95 1.64
CA LYS A 531 6.31 -30.47 0.46
C LYS A 531 7.75 -30.08 0.85
N TYR A 532 8.68 -30.25 -0.07
CA TYR A 532 10.11 -29.97 0.13
C TYR A 532 10.39 -28.52 0.57
N TYR A 533 9.61 -27.57 0.06
CA TYR A 533 9.75 -26.16 0.40
C TYR A 533 9.19 -25.80 1.79
N GLY A 534 8.34 -26.64 2.35
CA GLY A 534 7.77 -26.41 3.68
C GLY A 534 8.85 -26.30 4.76
N ARG A 535 9.91 -27.14 4.66
CA ARG A 535 11.06 -27.05 5.56
C ARG A 535 11.79 -25.68 5.43
N LYS A 536 12.00 -25.19 4.21
CA LYS A 536 12.62 -23.89 3.95
C LYS A 536 11.82 -22.75 4.57
N ILE A 537 10.48 -22.81 4.49
CA ILE A 537 9.60 -21.81 5.13
C ILE A 537 9.76 -21.89 6.65
N LEU A 538 9.70 -23.08 7.24
CA LEU A 538 9.78 -23.28 8.69
C LEU A 538 11.12 -22.79 9.26
N GLU A 539 12.22 -22.97 8.53
CA GLU A 539 13.57 -22.47 8.90
C GLU A 539 13.64 -20.93 8.94
N CYS A 540 12.75 -20.25 8.22
CA CYS A 540 12.66 -18.78 8.22
C CYS A 540 11.77 -18.21 9.32
N LEU A 541 10.90 -19.01 9.92
CA LEU A 541 10.03 -18.57 11.01
C LEU A 541 10.82 -18.40 12.31
N PRO A 542 10.31 -17.62 13.27
CA PRO A 542 10.87 -17.58 14.60
C PRO A 542 11.01 -18.99 15.22
N PRO A 543 12.01 -19.26 16.04
CA PRO A 543 12.26 -20.59 16.61
C PRO A 543 11.21 -20.95 17.69
N MET A 544 10.02 -21.33 17.26
CA MET A 544 8.91 -21.74 18.12
C MET A 544 8.95 -23.24 18.41
N ARG A 545 8.37 -23.64 19.54
CA ARG A 545 8.10 -25.06 19.81
C ARG A 545 7.04 -25.57 18.84
N ILE A 546 7.37 -26.61 18.05
CA ILE A 546 6.47 -27.15 17.01
C ILE A 546 5.72 -28.37 17.53
N ILE A 547 4.39 -28.36 17.37
CA ILE A 547 3.51 -29.52 17.60
C ILE A 547 2.94 -29.98 16.26
N ARG A 548 3.15 -31.28 15.96
CA ARG A 548 2.57 -31.97 14.80
C ARG A 548 1.70 -33.11 15.30
N ALA A 549 0.43 -32.85 15.50
CA ALA A 549 -0.48 -33.80 16.10
C ALA A 549 -1.88 -33.74 15.45
N LEU A 550 -2.69 -34.75 15.69
CA LEU A 550 -4.13 -34.69 15.44
C LEU A 550 -4.78 -33.65 16.36
N PRO A 551 -5.94 -33.07 15.99
CA PRO A 551 -6.59 -32.02 16.76
C PRO A 551 -6.79 -32.34 18.25
N THR A 552 -7.41 -33.46 18.56
CA THR A 552 -7.73 -33.84 19.95
C THR A 552 -6.48 -34.01 20.85
N PRO A 553 -5.43 -34.77 20.47
CA PRO A 553 -4.20 -34.87 21.26
C PRO A 553 -3.47 -33.53 21.39
N ALA A 554 -3.57 -32.65 20.38
CA ALA A 554 -2.93 -31.34 20.44
C ALA A 554 -3.60 -30.41 21.47
N SER A 555 -4.92 -30.54 21.70
CA SER A 555 -5.67 -29.66 22.61
C SER A 555 -5.10 -29.62 24.03
N GLY A 556 -4.82 -30.77 24.62
CA GLY A 556 -4.25 -30.85 25.98
C GLY A 556 -2.92 -30.11 26.11
N VAL A 557 -2.00 -30.36 25.18
CA VAL A 557 -0.68 -29.70 25.18
C VAL A 557 -0.79 -28.19 24.96
N MET A 558 -1.73 -27.76 24.11
CA MET A 558 -1.95 -26.34 23.83
C MET A 558 -2.62 -25.63 25.01
N GLN A 559 -3.58 -26.29 25.70
CA GLN A 559 -4.20 -25.77 26.90
C GLN A 559 -3.19 -25.59 28.02
N ASP A 560 -2.41 -26.64 28.31
CA ASP A 560 -1.34 -26.56 29.31
C ASP A 560 -0.35 -25.42 29.01
N PHE A 561 -0.07 -25.20 27.71
CA PHE A 561 0.83 -24.11 27.29
C PHE A 561 0.23 -22.72 27.52
N LEU A 562 -1.07 -22.54 27.28
CA LEU A 562 -1.76 -21.27 27.53
C LEU A 562 -1.94 -21.01 29.03
N ASP A 563 -2.28 -22.05 29.82
CA ASP A 563 -2.50 -21.95 31.27
C ASP A 563 -1.24 -21.57 32.04
N LEU A 564 -0.07 -22.07 31.62
CA LEU A 564 1.22 -21.66 32.17
C LEU A 564 1.51 -20.14 32.02
N GLY A 565 0.79 -19.45 31.13
CA GLY A 565 0.86 -17.99 30.95
C GLY A 565 -0.05 -17.20 31.87
N MET A 566 -1.10 -17.82 32.40
CA MET A 566 -2.06 -17.14 33.27
C MET A 566 -1.52 -16.97 34.71
N ASP A 567 -0.69 -17.90 35.19
CA ASP A 567 -0.08 -17.85 36.53
C ASP A 567 0.94 -16.72 36.73
N TYR A 568 1.46 -16.13 35.65
CA TYR A 568 2.40 -15.00 35.71
C TYR A 568 1.72 -13.61 35.70
N ASN A 569 0.39 -13.55 35.53
CA ASN A 569 -0.39 -12.31 35.47
C ASN A 569 -1.31 -12.11 36.71
N ALA A 570 -1.20 -12.93 37.74
CA ALA A 570 -1.92 -12.80 39.01
C ALA A 570 -1.16 -11.95 40.03
#